data_26e89971e311043529bdb43e14b254e2
#
_entry.id   26e89971e311043529bdb43e14b254e2
#
_cell.length_a   1.000
_cell.length_b   1.000
_cell.length_c   1.000
_cell.angle_alpha   90.00
_cell.angle_beta   90.00
_cell.angle_gamma   90.00
#
_symmetry.space_group_name_H-M   'P 1'
#
loop_
_entity.id
_entity.type
_entity.pdbx_description
1 polymer ?
#
loop_
_entity_poly.entity_id
_entity_poly.type
_entity_poly.pdbx_seq_one_letter_code
_entity_poly.pdbx_strand_id
1 'polypeptide(L)'
;MESNNSHCKSDERYIHPETLEYYCNTNGWALHTPVRGFVIEFPGLGGGSCLGGDLTKADYTGELALALAQQGILLAYMFTGPWSWMNKGAVRITNAVVKAIKAKYALPDEVPYVVMGGSMGGLGALLYTAGAATMPTACLSVCPCVNVPDRFTAHPEFPRTFVRAVADYELSIEEGLKTISPIHRLEEMPDIPYFLINDCDDEVFPEAQLDEYVFELRKRVSSVEYEKLIGCKHGELTSSAREQIYRFLVKYAGS
;
A
#
# COMPACT_ATOMS: atom_id res chain seq x y z
N MET A 1 20.24 -10.63 -31.10
CA MET A 1 20.18 -11.60 -29.98
C MET A 1 19.29 -10.98 -28.93
N GLU A 2 18.02 -11.35 -28.93
CA GLU A 2 17.11 -10.95 -27.88
C GLU A 2 17.53 -11.66 -26.59
N SER A 3 17.95 -10.91 -25.59
CA SER A 3 18.23 -11.43 -24.27
C SER A 3 16.93 -11.99 -23.71
N ASN A 4 16.83 -13.31 -23.68
CA ASN A 4 15.78 -14.05 -23.02
C ASN A 4 15.95 -13.82 -21.50
N ASN A 5 15.55 -12.65 -21.01
CA ASN A 5 15.44 -12.35 -19.60
C ASN A 5 14.24 -13.12 -19.04
N SER A 6 14.42 -14.43 -18.87
CA SER A 6 13.52 -15.28 -18.11
C SER A 6 13.71 -15.02 -16.62
N HIS A 7 13.59 -13.76 -16.19
CA HIS A 7 13.33 -13.52 -14.78
C HIS A 7 12.00 -14.19 -14.45
N CYS A 8 12.02 -15.01 -13.41
CA CYS A 8 10.81 -15.56 -12.81
C CYS A 8 9.88 -14.38 -12.53
N LYS A 9 9.05 -14.05 -13.50
CA LYS A 9 7.98 -13.11 -13.34
C LYS A 9 7.08 -13.79 -12.33
N SER A 10 7.04 -13.27 -11.11
CA SER A 10 5.99 -13.63 -10.16
C SER A 10 4.72 -13.55 -10.95
N ASP A 11 4.11 -14.69 -11.18
CA ASP A 11 3.46 -14.87 -12.44
C ASP A 11 2.11 -14.21 -12.40
N GLU A 12 2.05 -12.97 -12.87
CA GLU A 12 0.80 -12.28 -13.21
C GLU A 12 -0.18 -13.22 -13.93
N ARG A 13 0.34 -14.27 -14.62
CA ARG A 13 -0.43 -15.34 -15.25
C ARG A 13 -1.25 -16.17 -14.28
N TYR A 14 -0.82 -16.27 -13.02
CA TYR A 14 -1.55 -17.01 -11.99
C TYR A 14 -2.48 -16.12 -11.16
N ILE A 15 -2.49 -14.80 -11.41
CA ILE A 15 -3.36 -13.87 -10.69
C ILE A 15 -4.62 -13.65 -11.53
N HIS A 16 -5.68 -14.36 -11.18
CA HIS A 16 -6.98 -14.29 -11.82
C HIS A 16 -8.11 -14.51 -10.80
N PRO A 17 -9.38 -14.32 -11.13
CA PRO A 17 -10.48 -14.35 -10.16
C PRO A 17 -10.52 -15.59 -9.25
N GLU A 18 -10.17 -16.76 -9.79
CA GLU A 18 -10.22 -18.04 -9.07
C GLU A 18 -9.03 -18.25 -8.11
N THR A 19 -7.92 -17.55 -8.32
CA THR A 19 -6.70 -17.67 -7.49
C THR A 19 -6.46 -16.45 -6.62
N LEU A 20 -7.39 -15.50 -6.59
CA LEU A 20 -7.25 -14.22 -5.87
C LEU A 20 -6.90 -14.43 -4.39
N GLU A 21 -7.46 -15.44 -3.76
CA GLU A 21 -7.24 -15.79 -2.35
C GLU A 21 -5.79 -16.20 -2.01
N TYR A 22 -4.97 -16.54 -3.01
CA TYR A 22 -3.54 -16.81 -2.80
C TYR A 22 -2.69 -15.55 -2.75
N TYR A 23 -3.27 -14.39 -3.09
CA TYR A 23 -2.56 -13.12 -3.18
C TYR A 23 -3.09 -12.07 -2.21
N CYS A 24 -4.29 -12.24 -1.68
CA CYS A 24 -4.86 -11.35 -0.69
C CYS A 24 -5.92 -12.02 0.18
N ASN A 25 -6.00 -11.58 1.43
CA ASN A 25 -7.15 -11.84 2.27
C ASN A 25 -8.21 -10.79 2.00
N THR A 26 -9.48 -11.18 2.00
CA THR A 26 -10.58 -10.23 1.77
C THR A 26 -11.67 -10.36 2.82
N ASN A 27 -12.45 -9.29 2.98
CA ASN A 27 -13.70 -9.29 3.74
C ASN A 27 -14.90 -9.71 2.85
N GLY A 28 -14.65 -10.32 1.70
CA GLY A 28 -15.69 -10.68 0.73
C GLY A 28 -16.78 -11.59 1.30
N TRP A 29 -16.43 -12.44 2.25
CA TRP A 29 -17.36 -13.32 2.96
C TRP A 29 -18.39 -12.56 3.84
N ALA A 30 -18.08 -11.33 4.26
CA ALA A 30 -18.93 -10.49 5.11
C ALA A 30 -19.76 -9.47 4.29
N LEU A 31 -19.61 -9.46 2.98
CA LEU A 31 -20.40 -8.57 2.11
C LEU A 31 -21.83 -9.11 1.96
N HIS A 32 -22.81 -8.28 2.30
CA HIS A 32 -24.24 -8.59 2.16
C HIS A 32 -24.92 -7.77 1.06
N THR A 33 -24.16 -6.88 0.41
CA THR A 33 -24.61 -6.01 -0.69
C THR A 33 -23.61 -6.10 -1.84
N PRO A 34 -24.00 -5.72 -3.07
CA PRO A 34 -23.06 -5.62 -4.18
C PRO A 34 -21.87 -4.73 -3.82
N VAL A 35 -20.68 -5.12 -4.29
CA VAL A 35 -19.46 -4.32 -4.13
C VAL A 35 -19.61 -3.03 -4.93
N ARG A 36 -19.45 -1.88 -4.28
CA ARG A 36 -19.51 -0.56 -4.91
C ARG A 36 -18.13 0.11 -5.01
N GLY A 37 -17.14 -0.44 -4.33
CA GLY A 37 -15.74 -0.01 -4.38
C GLY A 37 -14.87 -0.92 -3.54
N PHE A 38 -13.57 -0.69 -3.56
CA PHE A 38 -12.65 -1.54 -2.80
C PHE A 38 -11.45 -0.77 -2.26
N VAL A 39 -10.78 -1.38 -1.30
CA VAL A 39 -9.54 -0.90 -0.67
C VAL A 39 -8.47 -1.95 -0.87
N ILE A 40 -7.29 -1.54 -1.31
CA ILE A 40 -6.08 -2.35 -1.29
C ILE A 40 -5.24 -1.93 -0.09
N GLU A 41 -5.00 -2.85 0.83
CA GLU A 41 -4.15 -2.62 2.00
C GLU A 41 -2.82 -3.34 1.84
N PHE A 42 -1.71 -2.61 2.00
CA PHE A 42 -0.35 -3.15 1.91
C PHE A 42 0.22 -3.45 3.28
N PRO A 43 0.93 -4.58 3.45
CA PRO A 43 1.51 -4.99 4.74
C PRO A 43 2.71 -4.16 5.15
N GLY A 44 2.91 -4.00 6.46
CA GLY A 44 4.17 -3.54 7.04
C GLY A 44 5.29 -4.57 6.90
N LEU A 45 6.53 -4.18 7.29
CA LEU A 45 7.73 -5.00 7.13
C LEU A 45 7.65 -6.34 7.84
N GLY A 46 7.07 -6.36 9.03
CA GLY A 46 6.87 -7.58 9.83
C GLY A 46 5.63 -8.40 9.43
N GLY A 47 4.82 -7.90 8.52
CA GLY A 47 3.63 -8.58 8.00
C GLY A 47 4.03 -9.79 7.17
N GLY A 48 4.21 -10.93 7.81
CA GLY A 48 4.76 -12.11 7.16
C GLY A 48 3.84 -12.75 6.14
N SER A 49 2.53 -12.56 6.26
CA SER A 49 1.54 -13.23 5.43
C SER A 49 0.28 -12.39 5.32
N CYS A 50 -0.28 -12.29 4.13
CA CYS A 50 -1.62 -11.77 3.96
C CYS A 50 -2.68 -12.65 4.66
N LEU A 51 -2.33 -13.85 5.07
CA LEU A 51 -3.20 -14.77 5.79
C LEU A 51 -3.28 -14.49 7.29
N GLY A 52 -2.78 -13.33 7.75
CA GLY A 52 -2.99 -12.86 9.12
C GLY A 52 -2.54 -13.81 10.23
N GLY A 53 -1.59 -14.69 9.95
CA GLY A 53 -1.12 -15.72 10.87
C GLY A 53 -1.88 -17.06 10.80
N ASP A 54 -3.07 -17.10 10.23
CA ASP A 54 -3.75 -18.36 9.89
C ASP A 54 -3.62 -18.65 8.40
N LEU A 55 -2.63 -19.47 8.06
CA LEU A 55 -2.33 -19.82 6.67
C LEU A 55 -3.42 -20.69 6.00
N THR A 56 -4.47 -21.04 6.72
CA THR A 56 -5.57 -21.87 6.21
C THR A 56 -6.80 -21.06 5.82
N LYS A 57 -6.82 -19.75 6.14
CA LYS A 57 -7.97 -18.86 5.90
C LYS A 57 -7.56 -17.62 5.14
N ALA A 58 -8.25 -17.39 4.04
CA ALA A 58 -8.10 -16.18 3.23
C ALA A 58 -9.05 -15.06 3.67
N ASP A 59 -9.84 -15.28 4.73
CA ASP A 59 -10.81 -14.31 5.23
C ASP A 59 -10.13 -13.24 6.07
N TYR A 60 -10.44 -11.97 5.79
CA TYR A 60 -9.98 -10.85 6.59
C TYR A 60 -11.07 -10.41 7.57
N THR A 61 -10.79 -10.58 8.87
CA THR A 61 -11.78 -10.44 9.95
C THR A 61 -11.56 -9.23 10.86
N GLY A 62 -10.64 -8.32 10.52
CA GLY A 62 -10.38 -7.10 11.30
C GLY A 62 -11.61 -6.18 11.39
N GLU A 63 -11.72 -5.40 12.47
CA GLU A 63 -12.84 -4.48 12.73
C GLU A 63 -13.09 -3.53 11.55
N LEU A 64 -12.03 -2.94 10.99
CA LEU A 64 -12.13 -2.06 9.82
C LEU A 64 -12.69 -2.82 8.61
N ALA A 65 -12.23 -4.06 8.39
CA ALA A 65 -12.70 -4.88 7.27
C ALA A 65 -14.21 -5.17 7.37
N LEU A 66 -14.69 -5.50 8.57
CA LEU A 66 -16.12 -5.74 8.82
C LEU A 66 -16.95 -4.47 8.66
N ALA A 67 -16.47 -3.32 9.17
CA ALA A 67 -17.15 -2.05 9.02
C ALA A 67 -17.26 -1.62 7.54
N LEU A 68 -16.21 -1.83 6.75
CA LEU A 68 -16.22 -1.55 5.31
C LEU A 68 -17.17 -2.49 4.56
N ALA A 69 -17.22 -3.79 4.92
CA ALA A 69 -18.15 -4.74 4.32
C ALA A 69 -19.61 -4.30 4.49
N GLN A 70 -20.00 -3.73 5.63
CA GLN A 70 -21.34 -3.16 5.87
C GLN A 70 -21.68 -2.00 4.92
N GLN A 71 -20.65 -1.34 4.38
CA GLN A 71 -20.80 -0.27 3.40
C GLN A 71 -20.73 -0.78 1.94
N GLY A 72 -20.65 -2.09 1.71
CA GLY A 72 -20.45 -2.64 0.37
C GLY A 72 -19.05 -2.37 -0.18
N ILE A 73 -18.05 -2.15 0.68
CA ILE A 73 -16.67 -1.90 0.29
C ILE A 73 -15.84 -3.16 0.57
N LEU A 74 -15.24 -3.70 -0.49
CA LEU A 74 -14.30 -4.81 -0.37
C LEU A 74 -12.97 -4.30 0.16
N LEU A 75 -12.43 -4.92 1.19
CA LEU A 75 -11.04 -4.71 1.62
C LEU A 75 -10.21 -5.93 1.21
N ALA A 76 -9.09 -5.68 0.53
CA ALA A 76 -8.14 -6.70 0.13
C ALA A 76 -6.77 -6.41 0.75
N TYR A 77 -6.38 -7.21 1.73
CA TYR A 77 -5.05 -7.15 2.34
C TYR A 77 -4.07 -7.96 1.49
N MET A 78 -3.12 -7.26 0.88
CA MET A 78 -2.27 -7.79 -0.17
C MET A 78 -1.07 -8.57 0.33
N PHE A 79 -0.67 -9.58 -0.45
CA PHE A 79 0.66 -10.16 -0.36
C PHE A 79 1.48 -9.78 -1.60
N THR A 80 2.45 -8.90 -1.43
CA THR A 80 3.36 -8.43 -2.50
C THR A 80 4.75 -9.05 -2.39
N GLY A 81 4.89 -10.08 -1.58
CA GLY A 81 6.17 -10.68 -1.22
C GLY A 81 6.81 -10.01 0.02
N PRO A 82 7.65 -10.75 0.77
CA PRO A 82 8.36 -10.19 1.90
C PRO A 82 9.32 -9.11 1.41
N TRP A 83 9.41 -8.00 2.16
CA TRP A 83 10.37 -6.92 1.89
C TRP A 83 10.28 -6.34 0.47
N SER A 84 9.08 -6.23 -0.07
CA SER A 84 8.91 -5.74 -1.44
C SER A 84 9.23 -4.24 -1.60
N TRP A 85 9.00 -3.44 -0.54
CA TRP A 85 9.16 -1.99 -0.57
C TRP A 85 8.55 -1.35 -1.83
N MET A 86 7.47 -1.94 -2.30
CA MET A 86 6.75 -1.57 -3.53
C MET A 86 7.67 -1.43 -4.76
N ASN A 87 8.56 -2.39 -4.92
CA ASN A 87 9.38 -2.49 -6.13
C ASN A 87 8.53 -2.79 -7.38
N LYS A 88 9.16 -2.78 -8.56
CA LYS A 88 8.47 -3.05 -9.84
C LYS A 88 7.66 -4.35 -9.85
N GLY A 89 8.15 -5.39 -9.15
CA GLY A 89 7.43 -6.66 -9.03
C GLY A 89 6.13 -6.52 -8.24
N ALA A 90 6.19 -5.84 -7.10
CA ALA A 90 5.03 -5.57 -6.26
C ALA A 90 3.97 -4.73 -6.98
N VAL A 91 4.39 -3.71 -7.72
CA VAL A 91 3.48 -2.89 -8.56
C VAL A 91 2.76 -3.78 -9.59
N ARG A 92 3.49 -4.65 -10.30
CA ARG A 92 2.87 -5.56 -11.29
C ARG A 92 1.87 -6.53 -10.65
N ILE A 93 2.25 -7.14 -9.52
CA ILE A 93 1.35 -8.03 -8.75
C ILE A 93 0.07 -7.28 -8.36
N THR A 94 0.21 -6.07 -7.81
CA THR A 94 -0.94 -5.27 -7.38
C THR A 94 -1.85 -4.91 -8.56
N ASN A 95 -1.29 -4.51 -9.70
CA ASN A 95 -2.07 -4.24 -10.91
C ASN A 95 -2.86 -5.47 -11.37
N ALA A 96 -2.25 -6.66 -11.32
CA ALA A 96 -2.93 -7.91 -11.67
C ALA A 96 -4.03 -8.26 -10.66
N VAL A 97 -3.82 -8.03 -9.36
CA VAL A 97 -4.84 -8.24 -8.33
C VAL A 97 -6.01 -7.27 -8.49
N VAL A 98 -5.75 -5.99 -8.73
CA VAL A 98 -6.82 -5.00 -9.02
C VAL A 98 -7.69 -5.47 -10.19
N LYS A 99 -7.06 -5.94 -11.27
CA LYS A 99 -7.78 -6.52 -12.42
C LYS A 99 -8.58 -7.77 -12.04
N ALA A 100 -8.00 -8.66 -11.24
CA ALA A 100 -8.67 -9.88 -10.79
C ALA A 100 -9.86 -9.59 -9.86
N ILE A 101 -9.74 -8.59 -8.97
CA ILE A 101 -10.85 -8.12 -8.11
C ILE A 101 -12.00 -7.61 -9.00
N LYS A 102 -11.71 -6.71 -9.94
CA LYS A 102 -12.74 -6.18 -10.85
C LYS A 102 -13.47 -7.30 -11.58
N ALA A 103 -12.73 -8.26 -12.11
CA ALA A 103 -13.31 -9.41 -12.81
C ALA A 103 -14.12 -10.32 -11.87
N LYS A 104 -13.62 -10.65 -10.67
CA LYS A 104 -14.29 -11.53 -9.70
C LYS A 104 -15.64 -10.99 -9.25
N TYR A 105 -15.72 -9.68 -9.02
CA TYR A 105 -16.92 -9.03 -8.52
C TYR A 105 -17.73 -8.32 -9.62
N ALA A 106 -17.37 -8.54 -10.90
CA ALA A 106 -18.02 -7.94 -12.06
C ALA A 106 -18.14 -6.40 -11.96
N LEU A 107 -17.05 -5.75 -11.52
CA LEU A 107 -17.00 -4.31 -11.31
C LEU A 107 -16.64 -3.58 -12.60
N PRO A 108 -17.18 -2.36 -12.82
CA PRO A 108 -16.80 -1.52 -13.96
C PRO A 108 -15.33 -1.05 -13.85
N ASP A 109 -14.75 -0.61 -14.96
CA ASP A 109 -13.37 -0.12 -14.97
C ASP A 109 -13.18 1.12 -14.12
N GLU A 110 -14.21 1.95 -14.00
CA GLU A 110 -14.21 3.20 -13.23
C GLU A 110 -14.59 3.01 -11.75
N VAL A 111 -14.76 1.76 -11.30
CA VAL A 111 -15.09 1.52 -9.89
C VAL A 111 -14.07 2.20 -8.97
N PRO A 112 -14.52 2.99 -7.97
CA PRO A 112 -13.59 3.68 -7.08
C PRO A 112 -12.83 2.68 -6.22
N TYR A 113 -11.53 2.96 -6.01
CA TYR A 113 -10.75 2.22 -5.04
C TYR A 113 -9.67 3.08 -4.39
N VAL A 114 -9.38 2.76 -3.14
CA VAL A 114 -8.36 3.43 -2.32
C VAL A 114 -7.21 2.48 -2.07
N VAL A 115 -6.00 3.00 -2.03
CA VAL A 115 -4.83 2.26 -1.57
C VAL A 115 -4.41 2.75 -0.20
N MET A 116 -4.07 1.82 0.70
CA MET A 116 -3.65 2.16 2.05
C MET A 116 -2.55 1.24 2.58
N GLY A 117 -1.91 1.68 3.66
CA GLY A 117 -0.98 0.85 4.40
C GLY A 117 -0.27 1.60 5.50
N GLY A 118 0.41 0.85 6.36
CA GLY A 118 1.25 1.39 7.43
C GLY A 118 2.73 0.99 7.26
N SER A 119 3.67 1.84 7.72
CA SER A 119 5.10 1.53 7.69
C SER A 119 5.61 1.25 6.26
N MET A 120 6.20 0.08 5.99
CA MET A 120 6.54 -0.37 4.63
C MET A 120 5.30 -0.34 3.71
N GLY A 121 4.13 -0.72 4.22
CA GLY A 121 2.88 -0.66 3.48
C GLY A 121 2.43 0.76 3.17
N GLY A 122 2.70 1.71 4.07
CA GLY A 122 2.45 3.13 3.86
C GLY A 122 3.29 3.71 2.72
N LEU A 123 4.59 3.41 2.72
CA LEU A 123 5.46 3.66 1.56
C LEU A 123 4.88 2.99 0.31
N GLY A 124 4.42 1.73 0.45
CA GLY A 124 3.83 0.96 -0.64
C GLY A 124 2.61 1.63 -1.26
N ALA A 125 1.72 2.16 -0.42
CA ALA A 125 0.55 2.89 -0.88
C ALA A 125 0.93 4.13 -1.70
N LEU A 126 1.89 4.92 -1.21
CA LEU A 126 2.39 6.10 -1.93
C LEU A 126 3.00 5.72 -3.29
N LEU A 127 3.96 4.79 -3.31
CA LEU A 127 4.66 4.41 -4.55
C LEU A 127 3.75 3.72 -5.55
N TYR A 128 2.77 2.95 -5.08
CA TYR A 128 1.83 2.30 -5.99
C TYR A 128 1.01 3.32 -6.78
N THR A 129 0.64 4.46 -6.20
CA THR A 129 -0.11 5.49 -6.94
C THR A 129 0.62 5.94 -8.20
N ALA A 130 1.96 6.05 -8.13
CA ALA A 130 2.80 6.42 -9.28
C ALA A 130 2.94 5.30 -10.33
N GLY A 131 2.68 4.03 -9.96
CA GLY A 131 2.83 2.87 -10.85
C GLY A 131 1.53 2.15 -11.18
N ALA A 132 0.39 2.67 -10.73
CA ALA A 132 -0.92 2.05 -10.91
C ALA A 132 -1.36 2.06 -12.38
N ALA A 133 -1.74 0.89 -12.91
CA ALA A 133 -2.30 0.78 -14.26
C ALA A 133 -3.70 1.39 -14.38
N THR A 134 -4.47 1.35 -13.30
CA THR A 134 -5.71 2.10 -13.12
C THR A 134 -5.52 3.01 -11.93
N MET A 135 -5.81 4.29 -12.06
CA MET A 135 -5.59 5.28 -11.00
C MET A 135 -6.50 5.01 -9.78
N PRO A 136 -5.97 4.89 -8.55
CA PRO A 136 -6.79 4.88 -7.35
C PRO A 136 -7.47 6.25 -7.14
N THR A 137 -8.63 6.23 -6.51
CA THR A 137 -9.37 7.46 -6.18
C THR A 137 -8.76 8.25 -5.03
N ALA A 138 -8.01 7.59 -4.16
CA ALA A 138 -7.29 8.23 -3.06
C ALA A 138 -6.19 7.31 -2.50
N CYS A 139 -5.29 7.90 -1.70
CA CYS A 139 -4.21 7.19 -1.01
C CYS A 139 -4.20 7.53 0.48
N LEU A 140 -4.12 6.51 1.34
CA LEU A 140 -3.96 6.66 2.78
C LEU A 140 -2.65 6.01 3.23
N SER A 141 -1.84 6.73 4.01
CA SER A 141 -0.53 6.26 4.43
C SER A 141 -0.26 6.59 5.90
N VAL A 142 0.06 5.56 6.69
CA VAL A 142 0.34 5.67 8.12
C VAL A 142 1.82 5.41 8.37
N CYS A 143 2.52 6.36 8.99
CA CYS A 143 3.92 6.25 9.38
C CYS A 143 4.83 5.69 8.26
N PRO A 144 4.78 6.23 7.02
CA PRO A 144 5.53 5.68 5.90
C PRO A 144 7.03 5.96 6.00
N CYS A 145 7.85 5.06 5.47
CA CYS A 145 9.23 5.38 5.12
C CYS A 145 9.24 6.22 3.82
N VAL A 146 9.42 7.52 3.91
CA VAL A 146 9.39 8.39 2.72
C VAL A 146 10.75 8.65 2.11
N ASN A 147 11.85 8.46 2.87
CA ASN A 147 13.22 8.65 2.41
C ASN A 147 14.06 7.39 2.68
N VAL A 148 14.06 6.46 1.73
CA VAL A 148 14.73 5.16 1.87
C VAL A 148 16.26 5.29 1.96
N PRO A 149 16.96 6.09 1.14
CA PRO A 149 18.40 6.27 1.28
C PRO A 149 18.84 6.68 2.70
N ASP A 150 18.14 7.63 3.30
CA ASP A 150 18.48 8.12 4.65
C ASP A 150 18.22 7.08 5.75
N ARG A 151 17.36 6.10 5.47
CA ARG A 151 17.03 5.03 6.40
C ARG A 151 17.87 3.78 6.21
N PHE A 152 18.73 3.72 5.19
CA PHE A 152 19.45 2.50 4.80
C PHE A 152 20.18 1.82 5.96
N THR A 153 20.88 2.59 6.79
CA THR A 153 21.65 2.06 7.93
C THR A 153 21.01 2.38 9.30
N ALA A 154 19.83 2.96 9.31
CA ALA A 154 19.22 3.45 10.55
C ALA A 154 18.72 2.33 11.48
N HIS A 155 18.43 1.16 10.92
CA HIS A 155 18.00 -0.02 11.68
C HIS A 155 18.70 -1.26 11.11
N PRO A 156 19.10 -2.24 11.95
CA PRO A 156 19.86 -3.42 11.50
C PRO A 156 19.18 -4.26 10.41
N GLU A 157 17.86 -4.25 10.36
CA GLU A 157 17.09 -5.02 9.37
C GLU A 157 17.01 -4.33 8.01
N PHE A 158 17.09 -3.00 7.96
CA PHE A 158 16.83 -2.24 6.75
C PHE A 158 17.75 -2.57 5.58
N PRO A 159 19.09 -2.60 5.73
CA PRO A 159 19.99 -2.82 4.60
C PRO A 159 19.63 -4.08 3.81
N ARG A 160 19.37 -5.18 4.52
CA ARG A 160 19.05 -6.48 3.90
C ARG A 160 17.74 -6.42 3.11
N THR A 161 16.72 -5.80 3.68
CA THR A 161 15.39 -5.74 3.07
C THR A 161 15.36 -4.79 1.87
N PHE A 162 16.03 -3.64 1.96
CA PHE A 162 16.16 -2.69 0.87
C PHE A 162 16.99 -3.26 -0.29
N VAL A 163 18.16 -3.87 0.02
CA VAL A 163 18.98 -4.54 -1.01
C VAL A 163 18.16 -5.59 -1.73
N ARG A 164 17.37 -6.40 -1.01
CA ARG A 164 16.50 -7.41 -1.64
C ARG A 164 15.45 -6.78 -2.55
N ALA A 165 14.86 -5.66 -2.15
CA ALA A 165 13.84 -4.99 -2.95
C ALA A 165 14.35 -4.48 -4.31
N VAL A 166 15.63 -4.11 -4.39
CA VAL A 166 16.23 -3.53 -5.61
C VAL A 166 17.21 -4.47 -6.32
N ALA A 167 17.38 -5.71 -5.82
CA ALA A 167 18.38 -6.67 -6.33
C ALA A 167 18.23 -6.99 -7.82
N ASP A 168 17.01 -6.92 -8.35
CA ASP A 168 16.72 -7.22 -9.76
C ASP A 168 16.80 -5.97 -10.68
N TYR A 169 17.31 -4.85 -10.15
CA TYR A 169 17.50 -3.62 -10.92
C TYR A 169 18.94 -3.56 -11.43
N GLU A 170 19.12 -3.22 -12.69
CA GLU A 170 20.45 -2.97 -13.28
C GLU A 170 20.94 -1.55 -12.95
N LEU A 171 20.99 -1.23 -11.64
CA LEU A 171 21.33 0.08 -11.10
C LEU A 171 22.36 -0.07 -9.97
N SER A 172 23.08 0.99 -9.65
CA SER A 172 23.81 1.07 -8.38
C SER A 172 22.83 0.95 -7.20
N ILE A 173 23.33 0.54 -6.03
CA ILE A 173 22.46 0.45 -4.84
C ILE A 173 21.82 1.80 -4.50
N GLU A 174 22.57 2.89 -4.61
CA GLU A 174 22.07 4.23 -4.34
C GLU A 174 20.93 4.63 -5.28
N GLU A 175 21.09 4.40 -6.58
CA GLU A 175 20.04 4.66 -7.57
C GLU A 175 18.83 3.74 -7.36
N GLY A 176 19.07 2.46 -7.05
CA GLY A 176 18.02 1.50 -6.73
C GLY A 176 17.17 1.95 -5.53
N LEU A 177 17.81 2.41 -4.45
CA LEU A 177 17.11 2.92 -3.26
C LEU A 177 16.21 4.13 -3.58
N LYS A 178 16.64 5.02 -4.47
CA LYS A 178 15.82 6.16 -4.91
C LYS A 178 14.56 5.71 -5.65
N THR A 179 14.60 4.59 -6.38
CA THR A 179 13.43 4.07 -7.10
C THR A 179 12.31 3.58 -6.18
N ILE A 180 12.63 3.20 -4.95
CA ILE A 180 11.68 2.75 -3.93
C ILE A 180 11.51 3.77 -2.80
N SER A 181 11.78 5.05 -3.07
CA SER A 181 11.75 6.14 -2.09
C SER A 181 10.76 7.22 -2.53
N PRO A 182 9.63 7.41 -1.82
CA PRO A 182 8.58 8.35 -2.20
C PRO A 182 9.07 9.78 -2.44
N ILE A 183 9.98 10.30 -1.62
CA ILE A 183 10.48 11.67 -1.78
C ILE A 183 11.27 11.87 -3.09
N HIS A 184 11.91 10.82 -3.62
CA HIS A 184 12.62 10.86 -4.88
C HIS A 184 11.71 10.66 -6.10
N ARG A 185 10.43 10.36 -5.86
CA ARG A 185 9.43 10.11 -6.90
C ARG A 185 8.24 11.06 -6.83
N LEU A 186 8.40 12.19 -6.16
CA LEU A 186 7.35 13.21 -6.00
C LEU A 186 6.78 13.70 -7.32
N GLU A 187 7.62 13.80 -8.37
CA GLU A 187 7.17 14.24 -9.72
C GLU A 187 6.20 13.24 -10.39
N GLU A 188 6.17 12.01 -9.91
CA GLU A 188 5.33 10.95 -10.46
C GLU A 188 4.01 10.79 -9.66
N MET A 189 3.86 11.51 -8.53
CA MET A 189 2.66 11.41 -7.70
C MET A 189 1.46 12.03 -8.41
N PRO A 190 0.37 11.27 -8.62
CA PRO A 190 -0.83 11.78 -9.27
C PRO A 190 -1.58 12.78 -8.38
N ASP A 191 -2.33 13.68 -9.01
CA ASP A 191 -3.21 14.62 -8.29
C ASP A 191 -4.50 13.92 -7.85
N ILE A 192 -4.40 13.18 -6.77
CA ILE A 192 -5.50 12.52 -6.06
C ILE A 192 -5.50 12.96 -4.59
N PRO A 193 -6.58 12.76 -3.82
CA PRO A 193 -6.58 12.99 -2.38
C PRO A 193 -5.62 12.06 -1.64
N TYR A 194 -4.79 12.64 -0.77
CA TYR A 194 -3.90 11.92 0.14
C TYR A 194 -4.30 12.17 1.59
N PHE A 195 -4.31 11.13 2.40
CA PHE A 195 -4.35 11.24 3.85
C PHE A 195 -3.12 10.56 4.45
N LEU A 196 -2.28 11.38 5.10
CA LEU A 196 -1.07 10.92 5.76
C LEU A 196 -1.23 11.06 7.28
N ILE A 197 -0.78 10.05 8.00
CA ILE A 197 -0.77 10.03 9.47
C ILE A 197 0.66 9.77 9.92
N ASN A 198 1.12 10.52 10.92
CA ASN A 198 2.42 10.31 11.55
C ASN A 198 2.30 10.19 13.06
N ASP A 199 3.11 9.35 13.65
CA ASP A 199 3.31 9.28 15.09
C ASP A 199 4.49 10.17 15.47
N CYS A 200 4.27 11.22 16.25
CA CYS A 200 5.32 12.19 16.59
C CYS A 200 6.47 11.57 17.40
N ASP A 201 6.19 10.49 18.13
CA ASP A 201 7.15 9.72 18.92
C ASP A 201 7.67 8.47 18.16
N ASP A 202 7.55 8.46 16.82
CA ASP A 202 8.00 7.35 15.98
C ASP A 202 9.53 7.22 16.01
N GLU A 203 10.02 6.14 16.63
CA GLU A 203 11.46 5.83 16.70
C GLU A 203 11.98 5.18 15.40
N VAL A 204 11.09 4.74 14.52
CA VAL A 204 11.45 4.04 13.27
C VAL A 204 11.62 5.00 12.11
N PHE A 205 10.64 5.89 11.88
CA PHE A 205 10.68 6.89 10.83
C PHE A 205 10.47 8.30 11.40
N PRO A 206 11.52 9.15 11.41
CA PRO A 206 11.45 10.48 12.02
C PRO A 206 10.35 11.36 11.42
N GLU A 207 9.61 12.03 12.29
CA GLU A 207 8.55 12.99 11.92
C GLU A 207 9.01 14.00 10.88
N ALA A 208 10.22 14.54 11.04
CA ALA A 208 10.77 15.57 10.14
C ALA A 208 10.85 15.12 8.68
N GLN A 209 11.08 13.82 8.41
CA GLN A 209 11.10 13.31 7.03
C GLN A 209 9.71 13.30 6.40
N LEU A 210 8.68 12.96 7.17
CA LEU A 210 7.30 13.00 6.66
C LEU A 210 6.82 14.44 6.52
N ASP A 211 7.20 15.35 7.43
CA ASP A 211 6.91 16.78 7.32
C ASP A 211 7.47 17.36 6.01
N GLU A 212 8.73 17.05 5.69
CA GLU A 212 9.36 17.46 4.43
C GLU A 212 8.60 16.89 3.22
N TYR A 213 8.30 15.59 3.25
CA TYR A 213 7.55 14.96 2.17
C TYR A 213 6.17 15.59 1.96
N VAL A 214 5.42 15.83 3.04
CA VAL A 214 4.09 16.47 2.99
C VAL A 214 4.18 17.88 2.43
N PHE A 215 5.19 18.65 2.86
CA PHE A 215 5.41 20.00 2.35
C PHE A 215 5.67 20.02 0.84
N GLU A 216 6.49 19.10 0.33
CA GLU A 216 6.77 18.99 -1.11
C GLU A 216 5.57 18.42 -1.89
N LEU A 217 4.85 17.44 -1.34
CA LEU A 217 3.67 16.87 -1.97
C LEU A 217 2.56 17.93 -2.16
N ARG A 218 2.32 18.79 -1.17
CA ARG A 218 1.33 19.88 -1.23
C ARG A 218 1.58 20.90 -2.33
N LYS A 219 2.77 20.96 -2.88
CA LYS A 219 3.08 21.84 -4.04
C LYS A 219 2.62 21.24 -5.37
N ARG A 220 2.26 19.95 -5.39
CA ARG A 220 2.02 19.15 -6.60
C ARG A 220 0.59 18.65 -6.72
N VAL A 221 -0.06 18.41 -5.58
CA VAL A 221 -1.41 17.83 -5.55
C VAL A 221 -2.37 18.74 -4.80
N SER A 222 -3.63 18.70 -5.19
CA SER A 222 -4.65 19.63 -4.70
C SER A 222 -5.18 19.31 -3.29
N SER A 223 -5.03 18.07 -2.81
CA SER A 223 -5.61 17.63 -1.55
C SER A 223 -4.67 16.72 -0.76
N VAL A 224 -4.16 17.25 0.36
CA VAL A 224 -3.34 16.51 1.34
C VAL A 224 -3.84 16.78 2.74
N GLU A 225 -4.53 15.81 3.32
CA GLU A 225 -4.83 15.77 4.76
C GLU A 225 -3.61 15.18 5.48
N TYR A 226 -3.22 15.79 6.59
CA TYR A 226 -2.08 15.33 7.38
C TYR A 226 -2.39 15.43 8.88
N GLU A 227 -2.36 14.30 9.57
CA GLU A 227 -2.59 14.20 11.01
C GLU A 227 -1.32 13.76 11.73
N LYS A 228 -1.05 14.40 12.86
CA LYS A 228 0.06 14.06 13.76
C LYS A 228 -0.49 13.52 15.06
N LEU A 229 -0.12 12.29 15.38
CA LEU A 229 -0.51 11.63 16.62
C LEU A 229 0.57 11.88 17.69
N ILE A 230 0.15 12.24 18.89
CA ILE A 230 1.05 12.49 20.02
C ILE A 230 0.90 11.35 21.03
N GLY A 231 2.02 10.83 21.54
CA GLY A 231 2.04 9.76 22.51
C GLY A 231 1.75 8.37 21.96
N CYS A 232 1.76 8.24 20.62
CA CYS A 232 1.67 6.96 19.92
C CYS A 232 3.06 6.50 19.48
N LYS A 233 3.28 5.20 19.46
CA LYS A 233 4.47 4.58 18.88
C LYS A 233 4.21 4.22 17.42
N HIS A 234 5.28 3.82 16.72
CA HIS A 234 5.23 3.46 15.30
C HIS A 234 4.04 2.54 14.95
N GLY A 235 3.12 3.05 14.15
CA GLY A 235 1.93 2.33 13.68
C GLY A 235 0.78 2.22 14.69
N GLU A 236 0.89 2.82 15.88
CA GLU A 236 -0.23 2.90 16.83
C GLU A 236 -1.23 3.97 16.38
N LEU A 237 -2.50 3.66 16.50
CA LEU A 237 -3.58 4.57 16.12
C LEU A 237 -4.51 4.86 17.29
N THR A 238 -4.80 6.13 17.49
CA THR A 238 -5.87 6.55 18.42
C THR A 238 -7.24 6.15 17.87
N SER A 239 -8.25 6.12 18.74
CA SER A 239 -9.64 5.87 18.28
C SER A 239 -10.11 6.95 17.29
N SER A 240 -9.70 8.20 17.49
CA SER A 240 -10.01 9.29 16.57
C SER A 240 -9.39 9.06 15.19
N ALA A 241 -8.10 8.69 15.12
CA ALA A 241 -7.44 8.39 13.87
C ALA A 241 -8.08 7.20 13.13
N ARG A 242 -8.49 6.13 13.85
CA ARG A 242 -9.23 5.00 13.26
C ARG A 242 -10.56 5.43 12.64
N GLU A 243 -11.29 6.31 13.31
CA GLU A 243 -12.55 6.85 12.78
C GLU A 243 -12.32 7.74 11.55
N GLN A 244 -11.26 8.55 11.53
CA GLN A 244 -10.91 9.37 10.36
C GLN A 244 -10.49 8.49 9.17
N ILE A 245 -9.68 7.45 9.41
CA ILE A 245 -9.34 6.43 8.40
C ILE A 245 -10.61 5.83 7.81
N TYR A 246 -11.53 5.34 8.65
CA TYR A 246 -12.78 4.77 8.19
C TYR A 246 -13.59 5.75 7.31
N ARG A 247 -13.75 6.99 7.76
CA ARG A 247 -14.48 8.02 7.00
C ARG A 247 -13.82 8.33 5.66
N PHE A 248 -12.50 8.43 5.64
CA PHE A 248 -11.74 8.64 4.40
C PHE A 248 -11.98 7.49 3.41
N LEU A 249 -11.86 6.25 3.87
CA LEU A 249 -12.06 5.07 3.03
C LEU A 249 -13.50 5.00 2.50
N VAL A 250 -14.50 5.23 3.34
CA VAL A 250 -15.92 5.24 2.91
C VAL A 250 -16.18 6.34 1.90
N LYS A 251 -15.61 7.52 2.10
CA LYS A 251 -15.77 8.66 1.18
C LYS A 251 -15.22 8.36 -0.21
N TYR A 252 -14.03 7.76 -0.30
CA TYR A 252 -13.32 7.64 -1.58
C TYR A 252 -13.41 6.26 -2.24
N ALA A 253 -13.73 5.20 -1.49
CA ALA A 253 -14.00 3.88 -2.05
C ALA A 253 -15.49 3.58 -2.17
N GLY A 254 -16.36 4.37 -1.54
CA GLY A 254 -17.81 4.15 -1.54
C GLY A 254 -18.63 5.14 -2.37
N SER A 255 -17.94 6.07 -3.08
CA SER A 255 -18.61 7.13 -3.87
C SER A 255 -19.08 6.68 -5.24
#